data_969c0ccf5597da9b0b5b978f28e9977d
#
_entry.id   969c0ccf5597da9b0b5b978f28e9977d
#
_cell.length_a   1.000
_cell.length_b   1.000
_cell.length_c   1.000
_cell.angle_alpha   90.00
_cell.angle_beta   90.00
_cell.angle_gamma   90.00
#
_symmetry.space_group_name_H-M   'P 1'
#
loop_
_entity.id
_entity.type
_entity.pdbx_description
1 polymer ?
#
loop_
_entity_poly.entity_id
_entity_poly.type
_entity_poly.pdbx_seq_one_letter_code
_entity_poly.pdbx_strand_id
1 'polypeptide(L)'
;MLGEVKENNKGTKMKIIAQRSNGDIDVEFLDNYHYVFKHAKYQNFKNGSIKNPFDKTVFEKGYLGDGKFSGWANGEHTEEYEIWKGIIKRCYCEKQRDVFNSYYNISEVCDEWLNFQNFAQWYNDHKYECDGRLHIDKDIKYPGNKLYSPYHCLLVPQRINMLFSNKPNKRGLPNGIVKYKEGYLAKYAGKDLGKYPTLEEAYSIYSNAKKDVIITIANEYKNQIPEEVYTALLNYEVRIENDKNYIVA
;
A
#
# COMPACT_ATOMS: atom_id res chain seq x y z
N MET A 1 32.84 20.08 -21.26
CA MET A 1 31.70 20.28 -20.32
C MET A 1 30.37 20.38 -21.08
N LEU A 2 30.08 21.42 -21.87
CA LEU A 2 28.82 21.44 -22.62
C LEU A 2 28.72 20.23 -23.56
N GLY A 3 27.62 19.49 -23.52
CA GLY A 3 27.41 18.26 -24.28
C GLY A 3 28.05 17.01 -23.69
N GLU A 4 28.81 17.11 -22.59
CA GLU A 4 29.41 15.96 -21.90
C GLU A 4 28.31 15.04 -21.34
N VAL A 5 28.48 13.72 -21.53
CA VAL A 5 27.52 12.69 -21.10
C VAL A 5 28.17 11.78 -20.06
N LYS A 6 27.46 11.47 -19.00
CA LYS A 6 27.88 10.55 -17.94
C LYS A 6 26.67 9.86 -17.30
N GLU A 7 26.87 8.74 -16.67
CA GLU A 7 25.84 8.09 -15.84
C GLU A 7 25.87 8.63 -14.40
N ASN A 8 24.69 8.77 -13.81
CA ASN A 8 24.58 9.01 -12.37
C ASN A 8 24.84 7.72 -11.58
N ASN A 9 24.88 7.81 -10.26
CA ASN A 9 25.12 6.65 -9.38
C ASN A 9 24.01 5.57 -9.41
N LYS A 10 22.94 5.79 -10.19
CA LYS A 10 21.85 4.83 -10.44
C LYS A 10 21.86 4.27 -11.87
N GLY A 11 22.86 4.67 -12.68
CA GLY A 11 23.02 4.20 -14.05
C GLY A 11 22.23 4.98 -15.10
N THR A 12 21.52 6.06 -14.70
CA THR A 12 20.80 6.88 -15.67
C THR A 12 21.78 7.86 -16.34
N LYS A 13 21.80 7.86 -17.67
CA LYS A 13 22.62 8.79 -18.44
C LYS A 13 22.13 10.21 -18.26
N MET A 14 23.08 11.13 -18.10
CA MET A 14 22.83 12.57 -17.95
C MET A 14 23.80 13.35 -18.85
N LYS A 15 23.31 14.46 -19.42
CA LYS A 15 24.04 15.34 -20.36
C LYS A 15 24.03 16.77 -19.87
N ILE A 16 25.18 17.45 -19.95
CA ILE A 16 25.26 18.88 -19.68
C ILE A 16 24.65 19.64 -20.84
N ILE A 17 23.56 20.37 -20.60
CA ILE A 17 22.83 21.15 -21.59
C ILE A 17 23.05 22.67 -21.47
N ALA A 18 23.51 23.13 -20.31
CA ALA A 18 23.92 24.54 -20.11
C ALA A 18 25.09 24.60 -19.13
N GLN A 19 25.94 25.65 -19.33
CA GLN A 19 27.11 25.90 -18.49
C GLN A 19 27.20 27.40 -18.20
N ARG A 20 27.39 27.71 -16.91
CA ARG A 20 27.59 29.07 -16.42
C ARG A 20 28.97 29.20 -15.77
N SER A 21 29.27 30.36 -15.21
CA SER A 21 30.50 30.60 -14.45
C SER A 21 30.56 29.73 -13.20
N ASN A 22 31.77 29.48 -12.66
CA ASN A 22 32.00 28.78 -11.38
C ASN A 22 31.52 27.33 -11.33
N GLY A 23 31.43 26.63 -12.48
CA GLY A 23 31.02 25.20 -12.50
C GLY A 23 29.54 24.97 -12.26
N ASP A 24 28.70 25.98 -12.38
CA ASP A 24 27.24 25.88 -12.40
C ASP A 24 26.78 25.40 -13.78
N ILE A 25 26.02 24.29 -13.78
CA ILE A 25 25.57 23.61 -15.00
C ILE A 25 24.09 23.22 -14.87
N ASP A 26 23.40 23.06 -16.02
CA ASP A 26 22.14 22.37 -16.11
C ASP A 26 22.37 20.99 -16.74
N VAL A 27 21.71 20.00 -16.22
CA VAL A 27 21.86 18.61 -16.63
C VAL A 27 20.52 18.02 -17.00
N GLU A 28 20.40 17.47 -18.21
CA GLU A 28 19.26 16.69 -18.68
C GLU A 28 19.54 15.19 -18.49
N PHE A 29 18.60 14.47 -17.91
CA PHE A 29 18.63 13.01 -17.88
C PHE A 29 18.09 12.43 -19.20
N LEU A 30 18.82 11.48 -19.78
CA LEU A 30 18.53 10.91 -21.09
C LEU A 30 17.67 9.62 -20.95
N ASP A 31 16.64 9.71 -20.15
CA ASP A 31 15.59 8.71 -20.00
C ASP A 31 14.28 9.19 -20.67
N ASN A 32 13.21 8.43 -20.52
CA ASN A 32 11.91 8.77 -21.10
C ASN A 32 11.26 10.03 -20.51
N TYR A 33 11.78 10.54 -19.39
CA TYR A 33 11.21 11.71 -18.69
C TYR A 33 11.92 13.01 -19.07
N HIS A 34 13.16 12.94 -19.60
CA HIS A 34 13.95 14.10 -19.98
C HIS A 34 14.05 15.17 -18.89
N TYR A 35 14.12 14.74 -17.62
CA TYR A 35 14.16 15.66 -16.49
C TYR A 35 15.41 16.53 -16.52
N VAL A 36 15.23 17.83 -16.29
CA VAL A 36 16.33 18.80 -16.25
C VAL A 36 16.60 19.23 -14.83
N PHE A 37 17.77 18.84 -14.31
CA PHE A 37 18.27 19.34 -13.03
C PHE A 37 19.06 20.63 -13.27
N LYS A 38 18.51 21.74 -12.77
CA LYS A 38 19.11 23.09 -12.94
C LYS A 38 20.08 23.40 -11.80
N HIS A 39 21.07 24.23 -12.09
CA HIS A 39 22.05 24.75 -11.13
C HIS A 39 22.81 23.66 -10.36
N ALA A 40 23.18 22.57 -11.05
CA ALA A 40 24.04 21.55 -10.48
C ALA A 40 25.50 22.02 -10.44
N LYS A 41 26.25 21.53 -9.45
CA LYS A 41 27.71 21.71 -9.44
C LYS A 41 28.36 20.69 -10.37
N TYR A 42 29.26 21.12 -11.23
CA TYR A 42 30.02 20.25 -12.15
C TYR A 42 30.71 19.09 -11.38
N GLN A 43 31.20 19.35 -10.16
CA GLN A 43 31.77 18.26 -9.33
C GLN A 43 30.76 17.13 -9.04
N ASN A 44 29.50 17.49 -8.81
CA ASN A 44 28.43 16.47 -8.59
C ASN A 44 28.15 15.67 -9.87
N PHE A 45 28.22 16.32 -11.03
CA PHE A 45 28.16 15.66 -12.33
C PHE A 45 29.30 14.65 -12.48
N LYS A 46 30.56 15.09 -12.24
CA LYS A 46 31.72 14.20 -12.31
C LYS A 46 31.64 12.97 -11.38
N ASN A 47 31.06 13.14 -10.21
CA ASN A 47 30.90 12.08 -9.23
C ASN A 47 29.64 11.22 -9.46
N GLY A 48 28.78 11.56 -10.43
CA GLY A 48 27.52 10.87 -10.67
C GLY A 48 26.46 11.10 -9.57
N SER A 49 26.65 12.09 -8.69
CA SER A 49 25.81 12.29 -7.50
C SER A 49 24.56 13.14 -7.74
N ILE A 50 24.33 13.61 -8.98
CA ILE A 50 23.09 14.30 -9.35
C ILE A 50 21.96 13.28 -9.38
N LYS A 51 20.90 13.55 -8.60
CA LYS A 51 19.78 12.64 -8.46
C LYS A 51 18.75 12.89 -9.56
N ASN A 52 18.31 11.81 -10.20
CA ASN A 52 17.12 11.84 -11.05
C ASN A 52 15.90 11.44 -10.20
N PRO A 53 14.87 12.28 -10.09
CA PRO A 53 13.67 11.92 -9.32
C PRO A 53 12.90 10.73 -9.89
N PHE A 54 13.18 10.35 -11.14
CA PHE A 54 12.56 9.19 -11.81
C PHE A 54 13.37 7.89 -11.67
N ASP A 55 14.54 7.91 -11.03
CA ASP A 55 15.27 6.70 -10.70
C ASP A 55 14.46 5.83 -9.72
N LYS A 56 14.30 4.54 -10.02
CA LYS A 56 13.55 3.57 -9.19
C LYS A 56 14.32 3.23 -7.91
N THR A 57 14.33 4.17 -6.97
CA THR A 57 15.12 4.08 -5.74
C THR A 57 14.41 3.40 -4.58
N VAL A 58 13.09 3.23 -4.64
CA VAL A 58 12.29 2.63 -3.57
C VAL A 58 11.93 1.20 -3.94
N PHE A 59 12.65 0.25 -3.33
CA PHE A 59 12.53 -1.21 -3.57
C PHE A 59 12.59 -1.58 -5.06
N GLU A 60 13.43 -0.89 -5.83
CA GLU A 60 13.68 -1.10 -7.28
C GLU A 60 12.42 -0.92 -8.18
N LYS A 61 11.36 -0.37 -7.64
CA LYS A 61 10.07 -0.16 -8.31
C LYS A 61 9.61 1.28 -8.24
N GLY A 62 9.48 1.83 -7.03
CA GLY A 62 8.97 3.17 -6.81
C GLY A 62 10.03 4.26 -7.02
N TYR A 63 9.57 5.43 -7.44
CA TYR A 63 10.38 6.64 -7.65
C TYR A 63 9.64 7.88 -7.14
N LEU A 64 10.41 8.93 -6.79
CA LEU A 64 9.84 10.11 -6.17
C LEU A 64 9.03 10.98 -7.14
N GLY A 65 9.41 10.99 -8.41
CA GLY A 65 8.83 11.89 -9.41
C GLY A 65 9.23 13.36 -9.20
N ASP A 66 8.90 14.20 -10.17
CA ASP A 66 9.01 15.65 -10.09
C ASP A 66 7.63 16.25 -9.79
N GLY A 67 7.54 17.11 -8.75
CA GLY A 67 6.28 17.71 -8.34
C GLY A 67 6.34 18.37 -6.97
N LYS A 68 5.18 18.74 -6.44
CA LYS A 68 5.03 19.57 -5.22
C LYS A 68 5.14 18.79 -3.90
N PHE A 69 4.99 17.47 -3.92
CA PHE A 69 5.00 16.68 -2.70
C PHE A 69 6.40 16.24 -2.32
N SER A 70 6.78 16.49 -1.07
CA SER A 70 8.02 16.02 -0.49
C SER A 70 7.78 14.77 0.35
N GLY A 71 8.65 13.78 0.24
CA GLY A 71 8.61 12.63 1.15
C GLY A 71 9.18 12.94 2.55
N TRP A 72 9.61 14.20 2.78
CA TRP A 72 10.29 14.61 4.00
C TRP A 72 9.86 16.02 4.39
N ALA A 73 9.43 16.21 5.64
CA ALA A 73 9.05 17.49 6.22
C ALA A 73 9.41 17.53 7.71
N ASN A 74 9.88 18.67 8.21
CA ASN A 74 10.20 18.90 9.64
C ASN A 74 11.14 17.85 10.27
N GLY A 75 12.06 17.28 9.48
CA GLY A 75 13.01 16.28 9.95
C GLY A 75 12.47 14.84 9.99
N GLU A 76 11.28 14.58 9.47
CA GLU A 76 10.64 13.26 9.44
C GLU A 76 10.04 12.96 8.06
N HIS A 77 9.76 11.71 7.79
CA HIS A 77 8.98 11.32 6.63
C HIS A 77 7.54 11.80 6.74
N THR A 78 6.97 12.27 5.61
CA THR A 78 5.56 12.63 5.57
C THR A 78 4.68 11.37 5.64
N GLU A 79 3.43 11.52 6.11
CA GLU A 79 2.52 10.40 6.30
C GLU A 79 2.21 9.68 4.97
N GLU A 80 1.92 10.45 3.92
CA GLU A 80 1.69 9.91 2.57
C GLU A 80 2.91 9.16 2.03
N TYR A 81 4.14 9.62 2.33
CA TYR A 81 5.34 8.92 1.92
C TYR A 81 5.51 7.58 2.67
N GLU A 82 5.27 7.56 3.98
CA GLU A 82 5.37 6.32 4.77
C GLU A 82 4.33 5.29 4.31
N ILE A 83 3.09 5.71 4.02
CA ILE A 83 2.05 4.82 3.51
C ILE A 83 2.45 4.29 2.13
N TRP A 84 2.85 5.18 1.21
CA TRP A 84 3.29 4.82 -0.14
C TRP A 84 4.49 3.86 -0.13
N LYS A 85 5.54 4.19 0.59
CA LYS A 85 6.71 3.33 0.76
C LYS A 85 6.34 1.99 1.38
N GLY A 86 5.37 2.00 2.31
CA GLY A 86 4.86 0.80 2.96
C GLY A 86 4.15 -0.15 2.00
N ILE A 87 3.34 0.34 1.05
CA ILE A 87 2.69 -0.54 0.05
C ILE A 87 3.71 -1.12 -0.93
N ILE A 88 4.67 -0.31 -1.42
CA ILE A 88 5.73 -0.80 -2.31
C ILE A 88 6.62 -1.82 -1.60
N LYS A 89 6.97 -1.57 -0.34
CA LYS A 89 7.72 -2.49 0.50
C LYS A 89 7.03 -3.85 0.64
N ARG A 90 5.73 -3.86 0.93
CA ARG A 90 4.95 -5.10 1.09
C ARG A 90 4.91 -5.92 -0.20
N CYS A 91 4.78 -5.26 -1.35
CA CYS A 91 4.66 -5.93 -2.64
C CYS A 91 6.00 -6.42 -3.19
N TYR A 92 7.12 -5.68 -2.95
CA TYR A 92 8.34 -5.87 -3.73
C TYR A 92 9.64 -6.02 -2.91
N CYS A 93 9.61 -5.87 -1.56
CA CYS A 93 10.83 -6.01 -0.77
C CYS A 93 11.19 -7.49 -0.53
N GLU A 94 12.12 -8.04 -1.31
CA GLU A 94 12.59 -9.41 -1.19
C GLU A 94 13.12 -9.75 0.21
N LYS A 95 13.85 -8.84 0.84
CA LYS A 95 14.40 -9.04 2.19
C LYS A 95 13.33 -9.24 3.27
N GLN A 96 12.08 -8.91 2.98
CA GLN A 96 10.95 -9.05 3.90
C GLN A 96 9.83 -9.95 3.37
N ARG A 97 10.12 -10.78 2.36
CA ARG A 97 9.15 -11.72 1.77
C ARG A 97 8.48 -12.62 2.80
N ASP A 98 9.22 -13.09 3.81
CA ASP A 98 8.67 -13.98 4.83
C ASP A 98 7.75 -13.24 5.82
N VAL A 99 7.98 -11.93 6.04
CA VAL A 99 7.11 -11.08 6.86
C VAL A 99 5.84 -10.72 6.11
N PHE A 100 5.95 -10.45 4.80
CA PHE A 100 4.86 -10.04 3.93
C PHE A 100 4.44 -11.16 2.94
N ASN A 101 4.53 -12.42 3.35
CA ASN A 101 4.29 -13.58 2.51
C ASN A 101 2.91 -13.58 1.79
N SER A 102 1.92 -12.89 2.34
CA SER A 102 0.59 -12.73 1.72
C SER A 102 0.47 -11.55 0.75
N TYR A 103 1.55 -10.78 0.56
CA TYR A 103 1.62 -9.62 -0.34
C TYR A 103 2.75 -9.73 -1.36
N TYR A 104 3.92 -10.22 -0.94
CA TYR A 104 5.11 -10.29 -1.79
C TYR A 104 4.85 -11.14 -3.03
N ASN A 105 5.02 -10.55 -4.21
CA ASN A 105 4.73 -11.15 -5.52
C ASN A 105 3.28 -11.68 -5.68
N ILE A 106 2.36 -11.31 -4.78
CA ILE A 106 0.94 -11.65 -4.82
C ILE A 106 0.10 -10.40 -5.04
N SER A 107 0.49 -9.31 -4.38
CA SER A 107 -0.13 -7.99 -4.56
C SER A 107 0.79 -7.09 -5.38
N GLU A 108 0.19 -6.20 -6.16
CA GLU A 108 0.87 -5.27 -7.05
C GLU A 108 0.45 -3.83 -6.76
N VAL A 109 1.27 -2.89 -7.19
CA VAL A 109 0.97 -1.47 -7.20
C VAL A 109 0.82 -1.03 -8.65
N CYS A 110 -0.25 -0.31 -8.99
CA CYS A 110 -0.46 0.19 -10.35
C CYS A 110 0.69 1.13 -10.78
N ASP A 111 0.95 1.21 -12.08
CA ASP A 111 2.05 2.01 -12.63
C ASP A 111 1.98 3.48 -12.21
N GLU A 112 0.77 4.04 -12.14
CA GLU A 112 0.54 5.42 -11.70
C GLU A 112 1.08 5.66 -10.29
N TRP A 113 0.89 4.72 -9.36
CA TRP A 113 1.32 4.83 -7.98
C TRP A 113 2.76 4.37 -7.72
N LEU A 114 3.48 3.90 -8.73
CA LEU A 114 4.95 3.77 -8.64
C LEU A 114 5.61 5.16 -8.57
N ASN A 115 4.94 6.21 -9.06
CA ASN A 115 5.30 7.60 -8.86
C ASN A 115 4.71 8.13 -7.55
N PHE A 116 5.59 8.55 -6.62
CA PHE A 116 5.15 9.12 -5.33
C PHE A 116 4.27 10.36 -5.49
N GLN A 117 4.51 11.22 -6.49
CA GLN A 117 3.70 12.43 -6.70
C GLN A 117 2.23 12.09 -6.93
N ASN A 118 1.95 11.07 -7.75
CA ASN A 118 0.60 10.65 -8.07
C ASN A 118 -0.10 10.04 -6.83
N PHE A 119 0.61 9.18 -6.09
CA PHE A 119 0.09 8.64 -4.84
C PHE A 119 -0.20 9.74 -3.81
N ALA A 120 0.74 10.66 -3.62
CA ALA A 120 0.60 11.75 -2.66
C ALA A 120 -0.55 12.69 -3.02
N GLN A 121 -0.78 12.96 -4.32
CA GLN A 121 -1.94 13.71 -4.77
C GLN A 121 -3.23 12.98 -4.39
N TRP A 122 -3.37 11.70 -4.75
CA TRP A 122 -4.53 10.90 -4.39
C TRP A 122 -4.74 10.85 -2.87
N TYR A 123 -3.67 10.63 -2.09
CA TYR A 123 -3.75 10.62 -0.62
C TYR A 123 -4.30 11.93 -0.07
N ASN A 124 -3.79 13.07 -0.53
CA ASN A 124 -4.23 14.39 -0.05
C ASN A 124 -5.66 14.74 -0.48
N ASP A 125 -6.12 14.21 -1.62
CA ASP A 125 -7.49 14.40 -2.10
C ASP A 125 -8.52 13.55 -1.34
N HIS A 126 -8.06 12.44 -0.71
CA HIS A 126 -8.94 11.47 -0.04
C HIS A 126 -8.76 11.39 1.47
N LYS A 127 -7.73 12.03 2.05
CA LYS A 127 -7.55 12.04 3.51
C LYS A 127 -8.64 12.87 4.19
N TYR A 128 -8.99 12.43 5.38
CA TYR A 128 -9.98 13.07 6.24
C TYR A 128 -9.59 12.94 7.71
N GLU A 129 -10.16 13.78 8.57
CA GLU A 129 -9.96 13.70 10.01
C GLU A 129 -10.85 12.61 10.61
N CYS A 130 -10.29 11.76 11.44
CA CYS A 130 -11.00 10.71 12.16
C CYS A 130 -10.28 10.37 13.47
N ASP A 131 -10.95 9.64 14.34
CA ASP A 131 -10.31 9.07 15.52
C ASP A 131 -9.26 8.02 15.12
N GLY A 132 -8.00 8.34 15.38
CA GLY A 132 -6.86 7.49 15.09
C GLY A 132 -6.20 7.76 13.74
N ARG A 133 -5.36 6.84 13.31
CA ARG A 133 -4.55 6.93 12.10
C ARG A 133 -5.28 6.36 10.90
N LEU A 134 -5.15 7.01 9.74
CA LEU A 134 -5.63 6.46 8.49
C LEU A 134 -4.70 5.36 7.96
N HIS A 135 -5.28 4.29 7.49
CA HIS A 135 -4.62 3.19 6.82
C HIS A 135 -5.17 3.03 5.40
N ILE A 136 -4.31 2.62 4.47
CA ILE A 136 -4.77 2.25 3.14
C ILE A 136 -5.23 0.79 3.14
N ASP A 137 -6.42 0.55 2.64
CA ASP A 137 -6.97 -0.78 2.41
C ASP A 137 -7.35 -0.97 0.94
N LYS A 138 -7.11 -2.17 0.39
CA LYS A 138 -7.40 -2.54 -1.00
C LYS A 138 -8.46 -3.63 -1.14
N ASP A 139 -8.89 -4.22 -0.02
CA ASP A 139 -9.73 -5.41 0.02
C ASP A 139 -11.18 -5.09 0.44
N ILE A 140 -11.44 -3.96 1.12
CA ILE A 140 -12.78 -3.58 1.60
C ILE A 140 -13.74 -3.35 0.42
N LYS A 141 -13.32 -2.60 -0.58
CA LYS A 141 -14.12 -2.27 -1.75
C LYS A 141 -14.30 -3.47 -2.69
N TYR A 142 -13.24 -4.25 -2.84
CA TYR A 142 -13.18 -5.43 -3.70
C TYR A 142 -12.50 -6.57 -2.97
N PRO A 143 -13.26 -7.43 -2.27
CA PRO A 143 -12.70 -8.55 -1.51
C PRO A 143 -11.85 -9.48 -2.38
N GLY A 144 -10.64 -9.81 -1.90
CA GLY A 144 -9.68 -10.63 -2.66
C GLY A 144 -8.86 -9.87 -3.70
N ASN A 145 -9.03 -8.55 -3.81
CA ASN A 145 -8.23 -7.72 -4.72
C ASN A 145 -6.73 -7.77 -4.38
N LYS A 146 -5.88 -7.75 -5.42
CA LYS A 146 -4.43 -7.80 -5.30
C LYS A 146 -3.73 -6.52 -5.77
N LEU A 147 -4.48 -5.56 -6.32
CA LEU A 147 -3.94 -4.34 -6.91
C LEU A 147 -4.15 -3.12 -5.99
N TYR A 148 -3.07 -2.45 -5.62
CA TYR A 148 -3.14 -1.11 -5.05
C TYR A 148 -3.28 -0.08 -6.17
N SER A 149 -4.38 0.62 -6.21
CA SER A 149 -4.65 1.68 -7.21
C SER A 149 -5.67 2.69 -6.69
N PRO A 150 -5.80 3.87 -7.31
CA PRO A 150 -6.82 4.86 -6.94
C PRO A 150 -8.24 4.31 -6.91
N TYR A 151 -8.57 3.42 -7.83
CA TYR A 151 -9.90 2.84 -7.97
C TYR A 151 -10.22 1.79 -6.90
N HIS A 152 -9.23 0.98 -6.50
CA HIS A 152 -9.44 -0.17 -5.60
C HIS A 152 -9.25 0.17 -4.13
N CYS A 153 -8.51 1.23 -3.81
CA CYS A 153 -8.13 1.50 -2.43
C CYS A 153 -9.04 2.52 -1.75
N LEU A 154 -9.16 2.36 -0.42
CA LEU A 154 -9.79 3.31 0.48
C LEU A 154 -8.79 3.70 1.58
N LEU A 155 -8.90 4.94 2.07
CA LEU A 155 -8.32 5.33 3.35
C LEU A 155 -9.34 5.05 4.43
N VAL A 156 -8.95 4.30 5.46
CA VAL A 156 -9.85 3.91 6.55
C VAL A 156 -9.15 4.06 7.91
N PRO A 157 -9.88 4.38 8.98
CA PRO A 157 -9.34 4.37 10.34
C PRO A 157 -8.70 3.01 10.67
N GLN A 158 -7.61 3.02 11.42
CA GLN A 158 -6.90 1.80 11.82
C GLN A 158 -7.83 0.74 12.41
N ARG A 159 -8.77 1.14 13.26
CA ARG A 159 -9.74 0.23 13.89
C ARG A 159 -10.61 -0.52 12.85
N ILE A 160 -11.03 0.18 11.81
CA ILE A 160 -11.76 -0.42 10.68
C ILE A 160 -10.84 -1.38 9.92
N ASN A 161 -9.63 -0.94 9.56
CA ASN A 161 -8.68 -1.79 8.83
C ASN A 161 -8.36 -3.11 9.56
N MET A 162 -8.33 -3.08 10.89
CA MET A 162 -8.06 -4.28 11.70
C MET A 162 -9.15 -5.36 11.59
N LEU A 163 -10.40 -5.01 11.24
CA LEU A 163 -11.49 -5.99 11.03
C LEU A 163 -11.21 -6.91 9.83
N PHE A 164 -10.45 -6.42 8.85
CA PHE A 164 -10.11 -7.12 7.62
C PHE A 164 -8.74 -7.80 7.67
N SER A 165 -8.04 -7.69 8.80
CA SER A 165 -6.76 -8.35 9.00
C SER A 165 -6.93 -9.87 9.11
N ASN A 166 -6.43 -10.57 8.09
CA ASN A 166 -6.48 -12.03 7.99
C ASN A 166 -5.14 -12.61 8.45
N LYS A 167 -5.07 -13.07 9.70
CA LYS A 167 -3.84 -13.64 10.25
C LYS A 167 -3.65 -15.09 9.73
N PRO A 168 -2.45 -15.42 9.20
CA PRO A 168 -2.15 -16.81 8.86
C PRO A 168 -2.29 -17.73 10.07
N ASN A 169 -2.82 -18.92 9.84
CA ASN A 169 -2.87 -19.97 10.84
C ASN A 169 -2.33 -21.30 10.28
N LYS A 170 -1.88 -22.19 11.17
CA LYS A 170 -1.33 -23.50 10.79
C LYS A 170 -2.39 -24.60 10.75
N ARG A 171 -3.67 -24.29 10.93
CA ARG A 171 -4.74 -25.29 11.11
C ARG A 171 -5.33 -25.78 9.78
N GLY A 172 -5.08 -25.05 8.66
CA GLY A 172 -5.73 -25.34 7.38
C GLY A 172 -7.25 -25.04 7.37
N LEU A 173 -7.75 -24.31 8.37
CA LEU A 173 -9.15 -23.93 8.52
C LEU A 173 -9.28 -22.41 8.41
N PRO A 174 -10.41 -21.89 7.92
CA PRO A 174 -10.69 -20.47 7.89
C PRO A 174 -10.55 -19.80 9.25
N ASN A 175 -10.35 -18.50 9.28
CA ASN A 175 -10.33 -17.74 10.52
C ASN A 175 -11.67 -17.92 11.26
N GLY A 176 -11.57 -17.98 12.60
CA GLY A 176 -12.74 -18.17 13.45
C GLY A 176 -13.26 -19.62 13.55
N ILE A 177 -12.70 -20.55 12.78
CA ILE A 177 -13.11 -21.95 12.82
C ILE A 177 -12.03 -22.83 13.45
N VAL A 178 -12.46 -23.74 14.32
CA VAL A 178 -11.61 -24.72 15.00
C VAL A 178 -12.23 -26.10 14.90
N LYS A 179 -11.42 -27.13 14.61
CA LYS A 179 -11.90 -28.54 14.67
C LYS A 179 -12.25 -28.88 16.10
N TYR A 180 -13.44 -29.49 16.29
CA TYR A 180 -13.95 -29.90 17.59
C TYR A 180 -14.65 -31.24 17.50
N LYS A 181 -14.06 -32.30 18.04
CA LYS A 181 -14.55 -33.70 17.91
C LYS A 181 -14.81 -34.00 16.42
N GLU A 182 -16.01 -34.52 16.12
CA GLU A 182 -16.42 -34.83 14.72
C GLU A 182 -16.92 -33.61 13.93
N GLY A 183 -17.01 -32.41 14.56
CA GLY A 183 -17.54 -31.21 13.94
C GLY A 183 -16.59 -30.01 14.04
N TYR A 184 -17.16 -28.84 14.09
CA TYR A 184 -16.45 -27.54 14.07
C TYR A 184 -17.04 -26.61 15.12
N LEU A 185 -16.17 -25.80 15.73
CA LEU A 185 -16.53 -24.74 16.67
C LEU A 185 -16.30 -23.38 15.96
N ALA A 186 -17.33 -22.56 15.89
CA ALA A 186 -17.23 -21.19 15.42
C ALA A 186 -16.87 -20.24 16.57
N LYS A 187 -15.93 -19.32 16.33
CA LYS A 187 -15.45 -18.32 17.30
C LYS A 187 -15.29 -16.96 16.63
N TYR A 188 -15.65 -15.88 17.32
CA TYR A 188 -15.36 -14.53 16.89
C TYR A 188 -15.08 -13.61 18.09
N ALA A 189 -14.06 -12.75 17.98
CA ALA A 189 -13.66 -11.79 19.02
C ALA A 189 -13.54 -12.42 20.44
N GLY A 190 -12.99 -13.65 20.52
CA GLY A 190 -12.80 -14.38 21.78
C GLY A 190 -14.04 -15.10 22.32
N LYS A 191 -15.19 -14.97 21.65
CA LYS A 191 -16.44 -15.64 22.04
C LYS A 191 -16.66 -16.93 21.26
N ASP A 192 -17.17 -17.96 21.91
CA ASP A 192 -17.67 -19.19 21.28
C ASP A 192 -19.07 -18.92 20.74
N LEU A 193 -19.28 -19.18 19.43
CA LEU A 193 -20.55 -18.95 18.74
C LEU A 193 -21.39 -20.23 18.58
N GLY A 194 -20.85 -21.38 18.94
CA GLY A 194 -21.52 -22.66 18.84
C GLY A 194 -20.72 -23.72 18.10
N LYS A 195 -21.23 -24.97 18.16
CA LYS A 195 -20.63 -26.16 17.57
C LYS A 195 -21.57 -26.68 16.47
N TYR A 196 -20.97 -27.01 15.31
CA TYR A 196 -21.70 -27.34 14.10
C TYR A 196 -21.11 -28.61 13.47
N PRO A 197 -21.93 -29.46 12.83
CA PRO A 197 -21.46 -30.68 12.20
C PRO A 197 -20.58 -30.40 10.96
N THR A 198 -20.84 -29.33 10.19
CA THR A 198 -20.12 -29.04 8.98
C THR A 198 -19.30 -27.73 9.09
N LEU A 199 -18.29 -27.61 8.21
CA LEU A 199 -17.47 -26.41 8.09
C LEU A 199 -18.31 -25.22 7.62
N GLU A 200 -19.18 -25.45 6.65
CA GLU A 200 -20.04 -24.45 6.03
C GLU A 200 -21.00 -23.82 7.04
N GLU A 201 -21.64 -24.66 7.88
CA GLU A 201 -22.52 -24.15 8.95
C GLU A 201 -21.76 -23.33 9.98
N ALA A 202 -20.61 -23.83 10.45
CA ALA A 202 -19.77 -23.10 11.39
C ALA A 202 -19.28 -21.77 10.81
N TYR A 203 -18.89 -21.75 9.52
CA TYR A 203 -18.43 -20.55 8.85
C TYR A 203 -19.55 -19.54 8.61
N SER A 204 -20.75 -19.99 8.27
CA SER A 204 -21.94 -19.14 8.13
C SER A 204 -22.21 -18.33 9.41
N ILE A 205 -22.12 -18.98 10.57
CA ILE A 205 -22.31 -18.32 11.86
C ILE A 205 -21.17 -17.33 12.15
N TYR A 206 -19.93 -17.70 11.87
CA TYR A 206 -18.78 -16.80 11.99
C TYR A 206 -18.92 -15.58 11.08
N SER A 207 -19.30 -15.78 9.81
CA SER A 207 -19.41 -14.71 8.81
C SER A 207 -20.50 -13.71 9.21
N ASN A 208 -21.65 -14.17 9.69
CA ASN A 208 -22.73 -13.33 10.21
C ASN A 208 -22.27 -12.51 11.42
N ALA A 209 -21.65 -13.14 12.42
CA ALA A 209 -21.12 -12.43 13.58
C ALA A 209 -20.07 -11.39 13.23
N LYS A 210 -19.19 -11.69 12.27
CA LYS A 210 -18.20 -10.73 11.76
C LYS A 210 -18.87 -9.57 11.01
N LYS A 211 -19.88 -9.86 10.19
CA LYS A 211 -20.65 -8.85 9.45
C LYS A 211 -21.36 -7.89 10.40
N ASP A 212 -21.99 -8.40 11.45
CA ASP A 212 -22.67 -7.59 12.47
C ASP A 212 -21.69 -6.61 13.14
N VAL A 213 -20.48 -7.07 13.45
CA VAL A 213 -19.45 -6.19 14.03
C VAL A 213 -18.96 -5.15 13.01
N ILE A 214 -18.80 -5.52 11.73
CA ILE A 214 -18.45 -4.55 10.67
C ILE A 214 -19.51 -3.45 10.60
N ILE A 215 -20.80 -3.80 10.57
CA ILE A 215 -21.92 -2.84 10.53
C ILE A 215 -21.94 -1.97 11.79
N THR A 216 -21.75 -2.57 12.97
CA THR A 216 -21.72 -1.85 14.24
C THR A 216 -20.61 -0.78 14.22
N ILE A 217 -19.38 -1.16 13.85
CA ILE A 217 -18.25 -0.23 13.78
C ILE A 217 -18.45 0.80 12.66
N ALA A 218 -19.00 0.42 11.50
CA ALA A 218 -19.33 1.37 10.45
C ALA A 218 -20.27 2.47 10.96
N ASN A 219 -21.30 2.09 11.73
CA ASN A 219 -22.26 3.03 12.33
C ASN A 219 -21.61 3.94 13.41
N GLU A 220 -20.67 3.41 14.22
CA GLU A 220 -19.90 4.23 15.16
C GLU A 220 -19.08 5.32 14.45
N TYR A 221 -18.55 5.01 13.27
CA TYR A 221 -17.71 5.94 12.47
C TYR A 221 -18.50 6.72 11.42
N LYS A 222 -19.83 6.56 11.30
CA LYS A 222 -20.65 7.13 10.21
C LYS A 222 -20.40 8.61 9.96
N ASN A 223 -20.22 9.40 11.00
CA ASN A 223 -20.01 10.84 10.91
C ASN A 223 -18.52 11.25 10.77
N GLN A 224 -17.60 10.29 10.74
CA GLN A 224 -16.16 10.50 10.68
C GLN A 224 -15.53 9.99 9.38
N ILE A 225 -16.25 9.16 8.63
CA ILE A 225 -15.74 8.51 7.40
C ILE A 225 -16.55 8.98 6.19
N PRO A 226 -15.94 9.05 5.00
CA PRO A 226 -16.65 9.34 3.76
C PRO A 226 -17.76 8.32 3.48
N GLU A 227 -18.83 8.78 2.78
CA GLU A 227 -19.97 7.94 2.40
C GLU A 227 -19.54 6.70 1.58
N GLU A 228 -18.51 6.84 0.73
CA GLU A 228 -17.95 5.70 -0.02
C GLU A 228 -17.42 4.61 0.91
N VAL A 229 -16.69 4.98 1.96
CA VAL A 229 -16.17 4.04 2.96
C VAL A 229 -17.32 3.38 3.72
N TYR A 230 -18.27 4.17 4.19
CA TYR A 230 -19.45 3.69 4.91
C TYR A 230 -20.24 2.67 4.08
N THR A 231 -20.55 3.03 2.83
CA THR A 231 -21.29 2.17 1.90
C THR A 231 -20.51 0.88 1.59
N ALA A 232 -19.20 0.96 1.39
CA ALA A 232 -18.37 -0.22 1.16
C ALA A 232 -18.40 -1.18 2.35
N LEU A 233 -18.39 -0.67 3.59
CA LEU A 233 -18.49 -1.48 4.80
C LEU A 233 -19.86 -2.15 4.93
N LEU A 234 -20.96 -1.42 4.64
CA LEU A 234 -22.30 -1.98 4.67
C LEU A 234 -22.51 -3.08 3.62
N ASN A 235 -21.89 -2.95 2.46
CA ASN A 235 -22.00 -3.92 1.36
C ASN A 235 -20.97 -5.06 1.44
N TYR A 236 -19.99 -4.99 2.36
CA TYR A 236 -18.94 -6.01 2.47
C TYR A 236 -19.54 -7.36 2.81
N GLU A 237 -19.19 -8.39 2.04
CA GLU A 237 -19.57 -9.77 2.28
C GLU A 237 -18.38 -10.59 2.81
N VAL A 238 -18.60 -11.28 3.94
CA VAL A 238 -17.58 -12.16 4.53
C VAL A 238 -17.72 -13.54 3.88
N ARG A 239 -16.86 -13.80 2.87
CA ARG A 239 -16.88 -15.04 2.09
C ARG A 239 -15.70 -15.92 2.45
N ILE A 240 -15.91 -17.24 2.49
CA ILE A 240 -14.89 -18.23 2.84
C ILE A 240 -13.75 -18.27 1.81
N GLU A 241 -14.05 -18.03 0.52
CA GLU A 241 -13.11 -18.02 -0.59
C GLU A 241 -12.07 -16.90 -0.47
N ASN A 242 -12.40 -15.85 0.28
CA ASN A 242 -11.50 -14.72 0.56
C ASN A 242 -10.64 -14.92 1.81
N ASP A 243 -10.86 -16.02 2.56
CA ASP A 243 -10.02 -16.33 3.72
C ASP A 243 -8.71 -16.99 3.27
N LYS A 244 -7.58 -16.34 3.55
CA LYS A 244 -6.23 -16.79 3.14
C LYS A 244 -5.83 -18.14 3.75
N ASN A 245 -6.53 -18.60 4.77
CA ASN A 245 -6.27 -19.90 5.41
C ASN A 245 -7.16 -21.02 4.86
N TYR A 246 -8.14 -20.67 4.02
CA TYR A 246 -9.01 -21.65 3.37
C TYR A 246 -8.36 -22.13 2.08
N ILE A 247 -7.93 -23.37 2.06
CA ILE A 247 -7.42 -24.04 0.88
C ILE A 247 -8.53 -24.97 0.39
N VAL A 248 -9.09 -24.69 -0.76
CA VAL A 248 -10.00 -25.62 -1.45
C VAL A 248 -9.15 -26.83 -1.81
N ALA A 249 -9.49 -27.98 -1.21
CA ALA A 249 -8.83 -29.27 -1.47
C ALA A 249 -9.20 -29.80 -2.86
#